data_b4a35c851d23041e73a0c3cfff611bde
#
_entry.id   b4a35c851d23041e73a0c3cfff611bde
#
_cell.length_a   1.000
_cell.length_b   1.000
_cell.length_c   1.000
_cell.angle_alpha   90.00
_cell.angle_beta   90.00
_cell.angle_gamma   90.00
#
_symmetry.space_group_name_H-M   'P 1'
#
loop_
_entity.id
_entity.type
_entity.pdbx_description
1 polymer ?
#
loop_
_entity_poly.entity_id
_entity_poly.type
_entity_poly.pdbx_seq_one_letter_code
_entity_poly.pdbx_strand_id
1 'polypeptide(L)'
;MNRSTGIESCSFTRGLVRGAGGLLLAALGLSPHWAAATAPTVSPPAVPPPLPLSDAAEQLTEIMVEAREPRYVAPTRRDQIGRIWAPVFINGRGPFRLVLDTGASNSGVTAMVALALGIPTDQSPHVMLRGVTGSADVPTIRVDTLSVGDLAVDSPILPIIPDALGGAQGILGSEGLVNKRIFIDFSHDKIAITYSRGERSGHDFVSVPFRSNRGQLIIIDAMVGPVRTKAIIDTGGQTTIGNLALRQALAQHNIGFHGKPDQIQGATLAVESGELIATPPIKFGTIAINDSGVTFADVYIFKHWKMTSEPAIMIGMDALGTLDTLIIDYRRHEMQIRMAKSG
;
A
#
# COMPACT_ATOMS: atom_id res chain seq x y z
N MET A 1 -31.49 10.91 52.85
CA MET A 1 -32.67 10.15 52.46
C MET A 1 -32.26 9.26 51.32
N ASN A 2 -31.71 8.12 51.54
CA ASN A 2 -32.22 6.78 51.81
C ASN A 2 -33.06 6.23 50.65
N ARG A 3 -32.59 5.25 49.94
CA ARG A 3 -32.79 3.78 49.87
C ARG A 3 -32.32 3.31 48.50
N SER A 4 -31.33 2.43 48.33
CA SER A 4 -31.16 1.01 48.74
C SER A 4 -32.03 0.03 48.00
N THR A 5 -31.35 -1.03 47.52
CA THR A 5 -31.71 -2.42 47.16
C THR A 5 -32.13 -2.66 45.72
N GLY A 6 -31.75 -3.73 45.03
CA GLY A 6 -31.25 -5.02 45.48
C GLY A 6 -30.65 -5.87 44.34
N ILE A 7 -29.89 -6.80 44.78
CA ILE A 7 -29.18 -7.88 44.10
C ILE A 7 -30.17 -9.02 43.80
N GLU A 8 -30.14 -9.62 42.63
CA GLU A 8 -30.59 -11.00 42.46
C GLU A 8 -29.61 -11.82 41.61
N SER A 9 -29.00 -12.75 42.31
CA SER A 9 -28.24 -13.88 41.79
C SER A 9 -29.18 -15.00 41.42
N CYS A 10 -28.98 -15.66 40.28
CA CYS A 10 -29.62 -16.95 40.02
C CYS A 10 -28.57 -17.95 39.54
N SER A 11 -28.18 -18.82 40.47
CA SER A 11 -27.45 -20.06 40.23
C SER A 11 -28.43 -21.15 39.81
N PHE A 12 -28.12 -21.96 38.80
CA PHE A 12 -28.78 -23.26 38.62
C PHE A 12 -27.78 -24.39 38.34
N THR A 13 -28.05 -25.45 39.00
CA THR A 13 -27.34 -26.63 39.49
C THR A 13 -27.09 -27.69 38.42
N ARG A 14 -26.06 -28.47 38.67
CA ARG A 14 -25.65 -29.74 38.06
C ARG A 14 -26.76 -30.79 38.00
N GLY A 15 -26.79 -31.55 36.90
CA GLY A 15 -27.49 -32.82 36.79
C GLY A 15 -26.58 -33.90 36.21
N LEU A 16 -26.14 -34.80 37.08
CA LEU A 16 -25.40 -36.02 36.77
C LEU A 16 -26.42 -37.15 36.59
N VAL A 17 -26.35 -37.90 35.48
CA VAL A 17 -27.04 -39.19 35.38
C VAL A 17 -26.05 -40.24 34.87
N ARG A 18 -25.75 -41.20 35.76
CA ARG A 18 -25.12 -42.50 35.47
C ARG A 18 -26.19 -43.50 35.04
N GLY A 19 -25.87 -44.31 34.04
CA GLY A 19 -26.64 -45.50 33.70
C GLY A 19 -25.72 -46.55 33.09
N ALA A 20 -25.41 -47.55 33.87
CA ALA A 20 -24.70 -48.76 33.48
C ALA A 20 -25.70 -49.81 32.92
N GLY A 21 -25.23 -50.59 31.94
CA GLY A 21 -26.01 -51.73 31.46
C GLY A 21 -25.19 -52.54 30.47
N GLY A 22 -24.45 -53.52 30.99
CA GLY A 22 -23.72 -54.51 30.18
C GLY A 22 -24.65 -55.62 29.68
N LEU A 23 -24.31 -56.17 28.52
CA LEU A 23 -24.69 -57.52 28.11
C LEU A 23 -23.58 -58.11 27.24
N LEU A 24 -22.98 -59.20 27.78
CA LEU A 24 -22.17 -60.15 27.05
C LEU A 24 -23.06 -61.01 26.15
N LEU A 25 -22.68 -61.27 24.92
CA LEU A 25 -23.02 -62.51 24.21
C LEU A 25 -21.87 -62.91 23.27
N ALA A 26 -21.49 -64.18 23.48
CA ALA A 26 -20.35 -64.85 22.87
C ALA A 26 -20.62 -65.40 21.47
N ALA A 27 -19.54 -65.49 20.70
CA ALA A 27 -19.13 -66.50 19.74
C ALA A 27 -20.06 -66.91 18.58
N LEU A 28 -19.52 -66.81 17.40
CA LEU A 28 -19.26 -67.97 16.51
C LEU A 28 -18.46 -67.47 15.29
N GLY A 29 -17.33 -68.10 15.07
CA GLY A 29 -16.43 -67.78 13.96
C GLY A 29 -16.94 -68.29 12.61
N LEU A 30 -16.69 -67.48 11.60
CA LEU A 30 -16.58 -67.91 10.19
C LEU A 30 -15.65 -66.92 9.52
N SER A 31 -14.43 -67.40 9.19
CA SER A 31 -13.46 -66.66 8.39
C SER A 31 -13.80 -66.78 6.90
N PRO A 32 -13.97 -65.68 6.20
CA PRO A 32 -13.77 -65.71 4.76
C PRO A 32 -12.34 -65.19 4.45
N HIS A 33 -11.53 -66.05 3.84
CA HIS A 33 -10.31 -65.66 3.16
C HIS A 33 -10.67 -64.68 2.02
N TRP A 34 -10.41 -63.41 2.21
CA TRP A 34 -10.30 -62.49 1.11
C TRP A 34 -8.85 -62.23 0.83
N ALA A 35 -8.45 -62.60 -0.38
CA ALA A 35 -7.16 -62.29 -0.96
C ALA A 35 -7.04 -60.74 -0.98
N ALA A 36 -6.05 -60.22 -0.28
CA ALA A 36 -5.66 -58.82 -0.36
C ALA A 36 -5.10 -58.58 -1.76
N ALA A 37 -5.91 -57.97 -2.61
CA ALA A 37 -5.42 -57.33 -3.81
C ALA A 37 -4.62 -56.10 -3.37
N THR A 38 -3.30 -56.15 -3.52
CA THR A 38 -2.42 -54.98 -3.33
C THR A 38 -2.78 -53.94 -4.35
N ALA A 39 -3.42 -52.84 -3.89
CA ALA A 39 -3.60 -51.66 -4.69
C ALA A 39 -2.21 -51.10 -5.08
N PRO A 40 -2.01 -50.65 -6.33
CA PRO A 40 -0.77 -50.00 -6.71
C PRO A 40 -0.62 -48.72 -5.89
N THR A 41 0.46 -48.62 -5.14
CA THR A 41 0.90 -47.37 -4.50
C THR A 41 1.25 -46.39 -5.61
N VAL A 42 0.32 -45.50 -5.91
CA VAL A 42 0.61 -44.30 -6.71
C VAL A 42 1.42 -43.38 -5.81
N SER A 43 2.73 -43.30 -6.06
CA SER A 43 3.56 -42.27 -5.44
C SER A 43 3.02 -40.91 -5.81
N PRO A 44 2.86 -39.97 -4.86
CA PRO A 44 2.49 -38.61 -5.19
C PRO A 44 3.52 -38.02 -6.17
N PRO A 45 3.09 -37.22 -7.15
CA PRO A 45 4.01 -36.56 -8.07
C PRO A 45 5.06 -35.79 -7.27
N ALA A 46 6.33 -36.00 -7.61
CA ALA A 46 7.44 -35.30 -7.00
C ALA A 46 7.18 -33.79 -7.15
N VAL A 47 7.10 -33.09 -6.02
CA VAL A 47 7.08 -31.61 -6.01
C VAL A 47 8.40 -31.19 -6.67
N PRO A 48 8.35 -30.40 -7.76
CA PRO A 48 9.59 -29.93 -8.37
C PRO A 48 10.35 -29.12 -7.32
N PRO A 49 11.69 -29.25 -7.25
CA PRO A 49 12.48 -28.47 -6.32
C PRO A 49 12.20 -26.98 -6.54
N PRO A 50 12.15 -26.15 -5.48
CA PRO A 50 12.02 -24.72 -5.63
C PRO A 50 13.16 -24.22 -6.52
N LEU A 51 12.80 -23.47 -7.57
CA LEU A 51 13.78 -22.84 -8.45
C LEU A 51 14.76 -22.03 -7.58
N PRO A 52 16.07 -22.14 -7.79
CA PRO A 52 17.04 -21.40 -7.02
C PRO A 52 16.75 -19.90 -7.18
N LEU A 53 16.62 -19.20 -6.06
CA LEU A 53 16.32 -17.75 -6.01
C LEU A 53 17.39 -16.89 -6.70
N SER A 54 18.55 -17.47 -7.05
CA SER A 54 19.63 -16.82 -7.77
C SER A 54 19.27 -16.41 -9.19
N ASP A 55 18.50 -17.22 -9.93
CA ASP A 55 18.20 -16.91 -11.34
C ASP A 55 17.16 -15.81 -11.50
N ALA A 56 16.30 -15.61 -10.50
CA ALA A 56 15.36 -14.49 -10.51
C ALA A 56 16.05 -13.15 -10.15
N ALA A 57 17.12 -13.21 -9.37
CA ALA A 57 17.90 -12.02 -9.01
C ALA A 57 18.82 -11.58 -10.17
N GLU A 58 19.37 -12.50 -10.94
CA GLU A 58 20.23 -12.18 -12.09
C GLU A 58 19.46 -11.56 -13.26
N GLN A 59 18.19 -11.91 -13.46
CA GLN A 59 17.36 -11.30 -14.50
C GLN A 59 16.86 -9.89 -14.18
N LEU A 60 17.02 -9.42 -12.93
CA LEU A 60 16.57 -8.09 -12.48
C LEU A 60 17.72 -7.08 -12.34
N THR A 61 18.97 -7.49 -12.55
CA THR A 61 20.14 -6.64 -12.32
C THR A 61 20.79 -6.24 -13.63
N GLU A 62 20.19 -5.32 -14.36
CA GLU A 62 21.01 -4.46 -15.22
C GLU A 62 21.46 -3.28 -14.35
N ILE A 63 22.59 -3.45 -13.68
CA ILE A 63 23.22 -2.42 -12.86
C ILE A 63 23.98 -1.50 -13.80
N MET A 64 23.43 -0.34 -14.11
CA MET A 64 24.22 0.74 -14.68
C MET A 64 25.02 1.41 -13.55
N VAL A 65 26.28 1.00 -13.39
CA VAL A 65 27.24 1.66 -12.51
C VAL A 65 27.85 2.82 -13.29
N GLU A 66 27.28 4.01 -13.21
CA GLU A 66 28.02 5.22 -13.52
C GLU A 66 28.87 5.61 -12.30
N ALA A 67 30.20 5.52 -12.50
CA ALA A 67 31.18 5.80 -11.47
C ALA A 67 31.10 7.24 -10.98
N ARG A 68 30.66 7.42 -9.75
CA ARG A 68 31.12 8.40 -8.75
C ARG A 68 30.44 8.28 -7.39
N GLU A 69 29.71 7.25 -7.12
CA GLU A 69 29.14 6.77 -5.86
C GLU A 69 28.01 5.81 -6.19
N PRO A 70 27.78 4.77 -5.42
CA PRO A 70 26.77 3.76 -5.75
C PRO A 70 25.38 4.40 -5.70
N ARG A 71 24.88 4.77 -6.86
CA ARG A 71 23.47 5.07 -7.06
C ARG A 71 22.80 3.75 -7.41
N TYR A 72 22.08 3.20 -6.48
CA TYR A 72 21.26 2.04 -6.77
C TYR A 72 20.06 2.51 -7.61
N VAL A 73 20.07 2.22 -8.90
CA VAL A 73 18.95 2.43 -9.81
C VAL A 73 18.35 1.04 -10.09
N ALA A 74 17.16 0.80 -9.56
CA ALA A 74 16.45 -0.43 -9.84
C ALA A 74 15.52 -0.22 -11.04
N PRO A 75 15.51 -1.13 -12.05
CA PRO A 75 14.41 -1.17 -12.98
C PRO A 75 13.13 -1.49 -12.20
N THR A 76 12.09 -0.69 -12.39
CA THR A 76 10.79 -0.95 -11.80
C THR A 76 9.88 -1.54 -12.85
N ARG A 77 8.89 -2.33 -12.41
CA ARG A 77 7.74 -2.66 -13.24
C ARG A 77 6.56 -1.90 -12.68
N ARG A 78 5.75 -1.33 -13.55
CA ARG A 78 4.44 -0.84 -13.15
C ARG A 78 3.53 -2.04 -12.92
N ASP A 79 2.66 -1.94 -11.94
CA ASP A 79 1.55 -2.89 -11.83
C ASP A 79 0.53 -2.64 -12.94
N GLN A 80 -0.51 -3.47 -12.98
CA GLN A 80 -1.58 -3.35 -13.99
C GLN A 80 -2.32 -2.00 -13.96
N ILE A 81 -2.14 -1.23 -12.90
CA ILE A 81 -2.78 0.06 -12.65
C ILE A 81 -1.78 1.24 -12.64
N GLY A 82 -0.54 1.01 -13.07
CA GLY A 82 0.46 2.06 -13.30
C GLY A 82 1.29 2.48 -12.09
N ARG A 83 1.16 1.82 -10.93
CA ARG A 83 1.97 2.13 -9.74
C ARG A 83 3.40 1.59 -9.88
N ILE A 84 4.34 2.25 -9.22
CA ILE A 84 5.76 1.94 -9.31
C ILE A 84 6.15 0.96 -8.21
N TRP A 85 6.82 -0.13 -8.57
CA TRP A 85 7.36 -1.11 -7.64
C TRP A 85 8.82 -0.81 -7.33
N ALA A 86 9.14 -0.77 -6.03
CA ALA A 86 10.50 -0.74 -5.55
C ALA A 86 10.96 -2.17 -5.20
N PRO A 87 12.16 -2.59 -5.61
CA PRO A 87 12.73 -3.88 -5.20
C PRO A 87 13.32 -3.76 -3.79
N VAL A 88 12.61 -4.28 -2.81
CA VAL A 88 12.93 -4.16 -1.38
C VAL A 88 13.53 -5.45 -0.86
N PHE A 89 14.60 -5.35 -0.09
CA PHE A 89 15.17 -6.46 0.66
C PHE A 89 14.73 -6.38 2.13
N ILE A 90 14.31 -7.51 2.68
CA ILE A 90 13.89 -7.65 4.07
C ILE A 90 14.73 -8.74 4.70
N ASN A 91 15.50 -8.41 5.75
CA ASN A 91 16.48 -9.30 6.37
C ASN A 91 17.47 -9.90 5.34
N GLY A 92 17.87 -9.09 4.36
CA GLY A 92 18.74 -9.51 3.27
C GLY A 92 18.11 -10.49 2.25
N ARG A 93 16.80 -10.79 2.38
CA ARG A 93 16.04 -11.66 1.46
C ARG A 93 15.20 -10.81 0.52
N GLY A 94 15.03 -11.24 -0.71
CA GLY A 94 14.29 -10.51 -1.74
C GLY A 94 14.99 -10.61 -3.10
N PRO A 95 14.75 -9.68 -4.04
CA PRO A 95 13.93 -8.48 -3.84
C PRO A 95 12.43 -8.78 -3.79
N PHE A 96 11.72 -8.20 -2.83
CA PHE A 96 10.28 -8.16 -2.80
C PHE A 96 9.78 -6.91 -3.54
N ARG A 97 8.67 -7.02 -4.27
CA ARG A 97 8.09 -5.93 -5.04
C ARG A 97 7.10 -5.15 -4.16
N LEU A 98 7.52 -4.01 -3.66
CA LEU A 98 6.66 -3.13 -2.87
C LEU A 98 6.29 -1.89 -3.69
N VAL A 99 5.02 -1.48 -3.63
CA VAL A 99 4.59 -0.20 -4.23
C VAL A 99 5.23 0.93 -3.45
N LEU A 100 5.92 1.84 -4.14
CA LEU A 100 6.34 3.09 -3.52
C LEU A 100 5.11 3.96 -3.28
N ASP A 101 4.81 4.23 -2.01
CA ASP A 101 3.59 4.91 -1.58
C ASP A 101 3.93 6.12 -0.70
N THR A 102 3.90 7.31 -1.31
CA THR A 102 4.13 8.57 -0.58
C THR A 102 2.94 9.00 0.27
N GLY A 103 1.79 8.35 0.12
CA GLY A 103 0.60 8.50 0.97
C GLY A 103 0.65 7.64 2.24
N ALA A 104 1.55 6.65 2.30
CA ALA A 104 1.72 5.78 3.46
C ALA A 104 2.84 6.26 4.38
N SER A 105 2.58 6.30 5.70
CA SER A 105 3.59 6.66 6.70
C SER A 105 4.57 5.53 6.98
N ASN A 106 4.12 4.28 6.87
CA ASN A 106 4.89 3.08 7.18
C ASN A 106 4.74 2.04 6.09
N SER A 107 5.77 1.25 5.91
CA SER A 107 5.75 0.09 5.03
C SER A 107 4.89 -1.03 5.60
N GLY A 108 4.33 -1.85 4.70
CA GLY A 108 3.57 -3.04 5.05
C GLY A 108 3.77 -4.12 4.00
N VAL A 109 3.55 -5.37 4.36
CA VAL A 109 3.78 -6.51 3.48
C VAL A 109 2.57 -7.43 3.45
N THR A 110 2.41 -8.20 2.37
CA THR A 110 1.37 -9.23 2.30
C THR A 110 1.75 -10.46 3.15
N ALA A 111 0.76 -11.27 3.49
CA ALA A 111 0.98 -12.53 4.21
C ALA A 111 1.97 -13.47 3.48
N MET A 112 2.01 -13.41 2.14
CA MET A 112 2.95 -14.18 1.34
C MET A 112 4.41 -13.80 1.61
N VAL A 113 4.70 -12.53 1.89
CA VAL A 113 6.06 -12.09 2.26
C VAL A 113 6.42 -12.63 3.65
N ALA A 114 5.52 -12.54 4.63
CA ALA A 114 5.74 -13.11 5.96
C ALA A 114 6.05 -14.62 5.87
N LEU A 115 5.27 -15.35 5.08
CA LEU A 115 5.49 -16.78 4.80
C LEU A 115 6.86 -17.01 4.14
N ALA A 116 7.21 -16.23 3.12
CA ALA A 116 8.49 -16.33 2.44
C ALA A 116 9.68 -16.04 3.38
N LEU A 117 9.50 -15.17 4.36
CA LEU A 117 10.50 -14.89 5.40
C LEU A 117 10.55 -15.97 6.49
N GLY A 118 9.55 -16.84 6.57
CA GLY A 118 9.43 -17.86 7.63
C GLY A 118 8.98 -17.25 8.98
N ILE A 119 8.27 -16.13 8.96
CA ILE A 119 7.81 -15.44 10.17
C ILE A 119 6.33 -15.80 10.39
N PRO A 120 5.97 -16.49 11.50
CA PRO A 120 4.59 -16.81 11.82
C PRO A 120 3.80 -15.55 12.19
N THR A 121 2.51 -15.54 11.85
CA THR A 121 1.62 -14.40 12.11
C THR A 121 0.48 -14.72 13.08
N ASP A 122 0.29 -15.99 13.45
CA ASP A 122 -0.89 -16.46 14.21
C ASP A 122 -1.02 -15.88 15.63
N GLN A 123 0.10 -15.44 16.23
CA GLN A 123 0.14 -14.84 17.56
C GLN A 123 0.81 -13.45 17.53
N SER A 124 0.88 -12.84 16.39
CA SER A 124 1.53 -11.55 16.21
C SER A 124 0.72 -10.43 16.86
N PRO A 125 1.37 -9.41 17.40
CA PRO A 125 0.68 -8.18 17.81
C PRO A 125 -0.08 -7.57 16.64
N HIS A 126 -1.25 -7.00 16.93
CA HIS A 126 -2.08 -6.32 15.95
C HIS A 126 -1.91 -4.81 16.00
N VAL A 127 -2.15 -4.15 14.89
CA VAL A 127 -2.20 -2.70 14.76
C VAL A 127 -3.40 -2.28 13.91
N MET A 128 -3.90 -1.07 14.19
CA MET A 128 -4.94 -0.47 13.37
C MET A 128 -4.33 0.09 12.08
N LEU A 129 -4.45 -0.65 10.98
CA LEU A 129 -4.15 -0.18 9.64
C LEU A 129 -5.20 0.82 9.20
N ARG A 130 -4.75 2.00 8.74
CA ARG A 130 -5.62 3.03 8.17
C ARG A 130 -5.32 3.18 6.70
N GLY A 131 -6.29 2.91 5.86
CA GLY A 131 -6.24 3.11 4.41
C GLY A 131 -7.08 4.30 3.97
N VAL A 132 -7.14 4.54 2.67
CA VAL A 132 -7.91 5.64 2.08
C VAL A 132 -9.40 5.52 2.40
N THR A 133 -9.95 4.31 2.33
CA THR A 133 -11.41 4.05 2.43
C THR A 133 -11.86 3.49 3.77
N GLY A 134 -10.94 3.21 4.70
CA GLY A 134 -11.33 2.65 6.00
C GLY A 134 -10.14 2.23 6.85
N SER A 135 -10.43 1.52 7.94
CA SER A 135 -9.42 0.95 8.82
C SER A 135 -9.69 -0.52 9.08
N ALA A 136 -8.63 -1.28 9.36
CA ALA A 136 -8.69 -2.69 9.70
C ALA A 136 -7.69 -3.01 10.81
N ASP A 137 -8.05 -3.93 11.70
CA ASP A 137 -7.14 -4.49 12.68
C ASP A 137 -6.35 -5.63 12.01
N VAL A 138 -5.04 -5.49 11.91
CA VAL A 138 -4.19 -6.42 11.16
C VAL A 138 -3.00 -6.89 11.99
N PRO A 139 -2.55 -8.16 11.84
CA PRO A 139 -1.35 -8.63 12.49
C PRO A 139 -0.10 -7.92 11.95
N THR A 140 0.98 -7.95 12.72
CA THR A 140 2.26 -7.36 12.33
C THR A 140 3.38 -8.39 12.38
N ILE A 141 4.43 -8.15 11.62
CA ILE A 141 5.71 -8.85 11.79
C ILE A 141 6.80 -7.84 12.16
N ARG A 142 7.76 -8.28 12.94
CA ARG A 142 9.00 -7.55 13.18
C ARG A 142 10.09 -8.16 12.34
N VAL A 143 10.85 -7.33 11.67
CA VAL A 143 12.02 -7.74 10.89
C VAL A 143 13.24 -6.93 11.35
N ASP A 144 14.44 -7.40 11.07
CA ASP A 144 15.67 -6.72 11.51
C ASP A 144 15.97 -5.51 10.62
N THR A 145 15.79 -5.69 9.31
CA THR A 145 16.08 -4.64 8.32
C THR A 145 15.09 -4.65 7.17
N LEU A 146 14.80 -3.45 6.66
CA LEU A 146 14.16 -3.24 5.36
C LEU A 146 15.04 -2.27 4.58
N SER A 147 15.42 -2.62 3.35
CA SER A 147 16.33 -1.80 2.57
C SER A 147 16.00 -1.73 1.09
N VAL A 148 16.26 -0.57 0.48
CA VAL A 148 16.20 -0.33 -0.97
C VAL A 148 17.06 0.88 -1.32
N GLY A 149 18.04 0.73 -2.21
CA GLY A 149 19.02 1.78 -2.48
C GLY A 149 19.74 2.24 -1.21
N ASP A 150 19.81 3.56 -1.00
CA ASP A 150 20.38 4.14 0.23
C ASP A 150 19.35 4.21 1.39
N LEU A 151 18.13 3.73 1.21
CA LEU A 151 17.18 3.60 2.29
C LEU A 151 17.48 2.31 3.07
N ALA A 152 17.69 2.46 4.37
CA ALA A 152 17.69 1.36 5.31
C ALA A 152 16.84 1.76 6.52
N VAL A 153 15.96 0.87 6.94
CA VAL A 153 15.13 1.02 8.14
C VAL A 153 15.44 -0.16 9.06
N ASP A 154 15.90 0.16 10.26
CA ASP A 154 16.29 -0.85 11.26
C ASP A 154 15.09 -1.23 12.13
N SER A 155 14.93 -2.52 12.34
CA SER A 155 13.91 -3.13 13.20
C SER A 155 12.47 -2.64 12.97
N PRO A 156 12.01 -2.48 11.71
CA PRO A 156 10.65 -2.01 11.46
C PRO A 156 9.62 -3.06 11.87
N ILE A 157 8.44 -2.55 12.28
CA ILE A 157 7.24 -3.35 12.48
C ILE A 157 6.38 -3.18 11.25
N LEU A 158 6.15 -4.26 10.51
CA LEU A 158 5.42 -4.26 9.25
C LEU A 158 4.02 -4.84 9.46
N PRO A 159 2.94 -4.07 9.25
CA PRO A 159 1.59 -4.61 9.21
C PRO A 159 1.44 -5.58 8.04
N ILE A 160 0.67 -6.65 8.26
CA ILE A 160 0.27 -7.57 7.21
C ILE A 160 -0.96 -6.99 6.53
N ILE A 161 -0.76 -6.52 5.31
CA ILE A 161 -1.83 -5.90 4.53
C ILE A 161 -2.51 -6.93 3.62
N PRO A 162 -3.80 -6.76 3.30
CA PRO A 162 -4.49 -7.60 2.33
C PRO A 162 -3.81 -7.61 0.96
N ASP A 163 -3.92 -8.73 0.23
CA ASP A 163 -3.43 -8.85 -1.13
C ASP A 163 -4.41 -8.18 -2.12
N ALA A 164 -4.35 -6.86 -2.18
CA ALA A 164 -5.19 -6.00 -3.04
C ALA A 164 -4.34 -5.06 -3.91
N LEU A 165 -3.07 -5.35 -4.07
CA LEU A 165 -2.10 -4.41 -4.64
C LEU A 165 -1.71 -4.73 -6.10
N GLY A 166 -2.57 -5.44 -6.86
CA GLY A 166 -2.32 -5.71 -8.29
C GLY A 166 -1.05 -6.53 -8.54
N GLY A 167 -0.70 -7.44 -7.61
CA GLY A 167 0.47 -8.32 -7.69
C GLY A 167 1.73 -7.77 -7.02
N ALA A 168 1.69 -6.59 -6.41
CA ALA A 168 2.74 -6.15 -5.51
C ALA A 168 2.67 -6.91 -4.17
N GLN A 169 3.82 -7.12 -3.55
CA GLN A 169 3.97 -7.89 -2.33
C GLN A 169 3.90 -7.05 -1.06
N GLY A 170 3.63 -5.74 -1.21
CA GLY A 170 3.52 -4.82 -0.11
C GLY A 170 3.57 -3.36 -0.55
N ILE A 171 3.70 -2.49 0.44
CA ILE A 171 3.81 -1.04 0.31
C ILE A 171 5.13 -0.62 0.95
N LEU A 172 5.92 0.21 0.24
CA LEU A 172 7.06 0.93 0.78
C LEU A 172 6.60 2.33 1.17
N GLY A 173 6.49 2.57 2.45
CA GLY A 173 6.06 3.85 3.01
C GLY A 173 7.17 4.89 3.10
N SER A 174 6.88 6.00 3.76
CA SER A 174 7.77 7.15 3.87
C SER A 174 8.70 7.12 5.10
N GLU A 175 8.65 6.07 5.93
CA GLU A 175 9.59 5.92 7.04
C GLU A 175 11.04 5.84 6.55
N GLY A 176 11.93 6.49 7.25
CA GLY A 176 13.36 6.55 6.92
C GLY A 176 13.72 7.46 5.74
N LEU A 177 12.75 8.13 5.10
CA LEU A 177 12.99 9.02 3.96
C LEU A 177 13.50 10.41 4.33
N VAL A 178 13.55 10.75 5.60
CA VAL A 178 14.20 11.99 6.07
C VAL A 178 15.63 12.05 5.53
N ASN A 179 16.02 13.14 4.89
CA ASN A 179 17.31 13.32 4.20
C ASN A 179 17.51 12.45 2.96
N LYS A 180 16.51 11.75 2.47
CA LYS A 180 16.58 11.01 1.21
C LYS A 180 16.03 11.81 0.04
N ARG A 181 16.44 11.40 -1.14
CA ARG A 181 15.95 11.88 -2.42
C ARG A 181 15.45 10.67 -3.20
N ILE A 182 14.20 10.72 -3.62
CA ILE A 182 13.60 9.74 -4.50
C ILE A 182 13.63 10.31 -5.91
N PHE A 183 14.13 9.56 -6.85
CA PHE A 183 14.10 9.85 -8.28
C PHE A 183 13.22 8.81 -8.95
N ILE A 184 12.20 9.25 -9.67
CA ILE A 184 11.25 8.42 -10.41
C ILE A 184 11.28 8.84 -11.86
N ASP A 185 11.68 7.96 -12.75
CA ASP A 185 11.64 8.11 -14.19
C ASP A 185 10.47 7.28 -14.73
N PHE A 186 9.38 7.95 -15.06
CA PHE A 186 8.18 7.29 -15.57
C PHE A 186 8.34 6.79 -16.99
N SER A 187 9.22 7.41 -17.76
CA SER A 187 9.44 7.03 -19.17
C SER A 187 10.24 5.73 -19.30
N HIS A 188 11.10 5.43 -18.33
CA HIS A 188 11.97 4.25 -18.34
C HIS A 188 11.67 3.28 -17.21
N ASP A 189 10.60 3.49 -16.45
CA ASP A 189 10.23 2.66 -15.30
C ASP A 189 11.39 2.45 -14.31
N LYS A 190 12.03 3.56 -13.88
CA LYS A 190 13.17 3.51 -12.97
C LYS A 190 12.89 4.28 -11.69
N ILE A 191 13.39 3.73 -10.58
CA ILE A 191 13.40 4.40 -9.28
C ILE A 191 14.80 4.35 -8.68
N ALA A 192 15.21 5.45 -8.04
CA ALA A 192 16.40 5.49 -7.21
C ALA A 192 16.09 6.20 -5.89
N ILE A 193 16.52 5.63 -4.77
CA ILE A 193 16.46 6.25 -3.46
C ILE A 193 17.89 6.46 -2.99
N THR A 194 18.27 7.73 -2.80
CA THR A 194 19.63 8.12 -2.44
C THR A 194 19.63 9.11 -1.28
N TYR A 195 20.77 9.31 -0.64
CA TYR A 195 20.94 10.45 0.27
C TYR A 195 20.80 11.76 -0.50
N SER A 196 20.03 12.71 0.03
CA SER A 196 19.96 14.04 -0.56
C SER A 196 21.22 14.83 -0.27
N ARG A 197 21.89 15.32 -1.33
CA ARG A 197 23.01 16.26 -1.23
C ARG A 197 22.55 17.72 -1.20
N GLY A 198 21.24 17.96 -1.32
CA GLY A 198 20.67 19.29 -1.38
C GLY A 198 20.83 20.00 -2.73
N GLU A 199 21.19 19.29 -3.78
CA GLU A 199 21.37 19.83 -5.13
C GLU A 199 20.03 19.80 -5.89
N ARG A 200 19.83 20.80 -6.75
CA ARG A 200 18.71 20.81 -7.71
C ARG A 200 19.15 20.14 -9.01
N SER A 201 18.17 19.50 -9.66
CA SER A 201 18.33 19.03 -11.04
C SER A 201 18.41 20.20 -12.01
N GLY A 202 18.72 19.90 -13.27
CA GLY A 202 18.91 20.91 -14.33
C GLY A 202 17.72 21.85 -14.55
N HIS A 203 17.90 22.78 -15.48
CA HIS A 203 16.93 23.85 -15.76
C HIS A 203 15.61 23.37 -16.39
N ASP A 204 15.56 22.12 -16.83
CA ASP A 204 14.37 21.46 -17.38
C ASP A 204 13.40 20.95 -16.32
N PHE A 205 13.73 21.10 -15.04
CA PHE A 205 12.88 20.73 -13.91
C PHE A 205 12.18 21.95 -13.30
N VAL A 206 10.90 21.81 -13.05
CA VAL A 206 10.10 22.76 -12.27
C VAL A 206 10.15 22.35 -10.80
N SER A 207 10.56 23.26 -9.94
CA SER A 207 10.63 23.04 -8.49
C SER A 207 9.33 23.47 -7.81
N VAL A 208 8.75 22.60 -7.01
CA VAL A 208 7.53 22.80 -6.24
C VAL A 208 7.84 22.53 -4.76
N PRO A 209 7.79 23.53 -3.88
CA PRO A 209 7.99 23.30 -2.46
C PRO A 209 6.82 22.51 -1.87
N PHE A 210 7.10 21.66 -0.89
CA PHE A 210 6.08 20.94 -0.15
C PHE A 210 6.25 21.07 1.36
N ARG A 211 5.19 20.77 2.08
CA ARG A 211 5.20 20.61 3.53
C ARG A 211 5.05 19.14 3.85
N SER A 212 5.89 18.64 4.75
CA SER A 212 5.72 17.30 5.29
C SER A 212 4.86 17.38 6.56
N ASN A 213 3.86 16.56 6.66
CA ASN A 213 3.01 16.44 7.83
C ASN A 213 2.63 14.97 8.07
N ARG A 214 2.28 14.61 9.30
CA ARG A 214 1.66 13.31 9.63
C ARG A 214 2.39 12.08 9.10
N GLY A 215 3.69 11.96 9.34
CA GLY A 215 4.47 10.82 8.86
C GLY A 215 5.00 11.00 7.45
N GLN A 216 5.50 12.21 7.12
CA GLN A 216 6.14 12.55 5.84
C GLN A 216 5.20 12.69 4.63
N LEU A 217 3.87 12.78 4.83
CA LEU A 217 2.95 13.11 3.73
C LEU A 217 3.39 14.38 3.00
N ILE A 218 3.40 14.32 1.69
CA ILE A 218 3.75 15.45 0.83
C ILE A 218 2.52 16.27 0.54
N ILE A 219 2.46 17.48 1.08
CA ILE A 219 1.35 18.42 0.89
C ILE A 219 1.86 19.65 0.16
N ILE A 220 1.26 19.95 -0.99
CA ILE A 220 1.53 21.16 -1.80
C ILE A 220 0.31 22.05 -1.91
N ASP A 221 0.53 23.33 -2.19
CA ASP A 221 -0.54 24.24 -2.59
C ASP A 221 -0.77 24.08 -4.10
N ALA A 222 -2.01 23.83 -4.50
CA ALA A 222 -2.43 23.63 -5.88
C ALA A 222 -3.67 24.46 -6.23
N MET A 223 -3.97 24.52 -7.52
CA MET A 223 -5.23 25.08 -8.04
C MET A 223 -5.94 24.03 -8.87
N VAL A 224 -7.24 23.86 -8.67
CA VAL A 224 -8.10 23.09 -9.58
C VAL A 224 -9.02 24.10 -10.26
N GLY A 225 -8.73 24.41 -11.50
CA GLY A 225 -9.36 25.57 -12.15
C GLY A 225 -9.16 26.84 -11.31
N PRO A 226 -10.24 27.55 -10.90
CA PRO A 226 -10.14 28.76 -10.08
C PRO A 226 -9.99 28.47 -8.57
N VAL A 227 -10.13 27.22 -8.12
CA VAL A 227 -10.20 26.88 -6.70
C VAL A 227 -8.82 26.54 -6.15
N ARG A 228 -8.39 27.32 -5.14
CA ARG A 228 -7.19 26.98 -4.36
C ARG A 228 -7.46 25.74 -3.51
N THR A 229 -6.57 24.77 -3.58
CA THR A 229 -6.73 23.48 -2.90
C THR A 229 -5.41 22.99 -2.32
N LYS A 230 -5.47 22.16 -1.28
CA LYS A 230 -4.32 21.40 -0.77
C LYS A 230 -4.23 20.09 -1.51
N ALA A 231 -3.11 19.83 -2.14
CA ALA A 231 -2.88 18.58 -2.85
C ALA A 231 -1.90 17.69 -2.07
N ILE A 232 -2.30 16.44 -1.88
CA ILE A 232 -1.47 15.37 -1.33
C ILE A 232 -0.95 14.57 -2.50
N ILE A 233 0.36 14.32 -2.55
CA ILE A 233 0.99 13.51 -3.59
C ILE A 233 1.02 12.07 -3.13
N ASP A 234 0.32 11.21 -3.87
CA ASP A 234 0.10 9.80 -3.51
C ASP A 234 0.51 8.87 -4.66
N THR A 235 1.74 8.38 -4.62
CA THR A 235 2.26 7.42 -5.62
C THR A 235 1.73 5.99 -5.41
N GLY A 236 1.07 5.72 -4.29
CA GLY A 236 0.37 4.46 -3.99
C GLY A 236 -1.06 4.43 -4.50
N GLY A 237 -1.68 5.60 -4.69
CA GLY A 237 -3.04 5.75 -5.20
C GLY A 237 -3.14 5.56 -6.72
N GLN A 238 -4.13 4.81 -7.17
CA GLN A 238 -4.40 4.63 -8.61
C GLN A 238 -5.03 5.87 -9.21
N THR A 239 -6.06 6.41 -8.52
CA THR A 239 -6.92 7.47 -9.01
C THR A 239 -6.79 8.73 -8.17
N THR A 240 -6.98 9.87 -8.81
CA THR A 240 -7.03 11.17 -8.14
C THR A 240 -8.39 11.34 -7.46
N ILE A 241 -8.37 11.68 -6.15
CA ILE A 241 -9.56 11.79 -5.31
C ILE A 241 -9.67 13.21 -4.75
N GLY A 242 -10.79 13.87 -4.99
CA GLY A 242 -11.15 15.17 -4.40
C GLY A 242 -12.15 15.01 -3.26
N ASN A 243 -12.07 15.86 -2.23
CA ASN A 243 -13.08 15.88 -1.19
C ASN A 243 -14.34 16.68 -1.64
N LEU A 244 -15.44 16.55 -0.88
CA LEU A 244 -16.69 17.24 -1.20
C LEU A 244 -16.58 18.76 -1.05
N ALA A 245 -15.69 19.28 -0.20
CA ALA A 245 -15.44 20.72 -0.09
C ALA A 245 -14.85 21.30 -1.40
N LEU A 246 -13.93 20.56 -2.04
CA LEU A 246 -13.42 20.94 -3.36
C LEU A 246 -14.54 20.92 -4.42
N ARG A 247 -15.35 19.84 -4.42
CA ARG A 247 -16.48 19.74 -5.35
C ARG A 247 -17.45 20.90 -5.21
N GLN A 248 -17.80 21.26 -3.97
CA GLN A 248 -18.69 22.42 -3.69
C GLN A 248 -18.07 23.74 -4.15
N ALA A 249 -16.78 23.96 -3.86
CA ALA A 249 -16.08 25.17 -4.28
C ALA A 249 -16.03 25.31 -5.81
N LEU A 250 -15.81 24.23 -6.54
CA LEU A 250 -15.86 24.21 -7.99
C LEU A 250 -17.27 24.54 -8.51
N ALA A 251 -18.30 23.99 -7.91
CA ALA A 251 -19.69 24.25 -8.28
C ALA A 251 -20.07 25.76 -8.14
N GLN A 252 -19.52 26.47 -7.13
CA GLN A 252 -19.72 27.90 -6.96
C GLN A 252 -19.17 28.76 -8.12
N HIS A 253 -18.26 28.20 -8.91
CA HIS A 253 -17.71 28.82 -10.12
C HIS A 253 -18.45 28.45 -11.40
N ASN A 254 -19.68 27.93 -11.30
CA ASN A 254 -20.51 27.48 -12.44
C ASN A 254 -19.82 26.43 -13.32
N ILE A 255 -18.91 25.65 -12.75
CA ILE A 255 -18.34 24.51 -13.44
C ILE A 255 -19.38 23.40 -13.32
N GLY A 256 -20.17 23.24 -14.38
CA GLY A 256 -21.24 22.25 -14.44
C GLY A 256 -20.65 20.84 -14.50
N PHE A 257 -21.11 20.00 -13.61
CA PHE A 257 -20.60 18.63 -13.50
C PHE A 257 -21.70 17.63 -13.75
N HIS A 258 -21.46 16.80 -14.75
CA HIS A 258 -22.16 15.52 -14.88
C HIS A 258 -21.14 14.44 -14.54
N GLY A 259 -21.22 13.94 -13.31
CA GLY A 259 -20.37 12.85 -12.84
C GLY A 259 -20.96 11.49 -13.18
N LYS A 260 -20.10 10.49 -13.18
CA LYS A 260 -20.48 9.07 -13.27
C LYS A 260 -20.24 8.43 -11.91
N PRO A 261 -21.12 7.52 -11.46
CA PRO A 261 -20.84 6.73 -10.27
C PRO A 261 -19.48 6.05 -10.37
N ASP A 262 -18.72 6.08 -9.29
CA ASP A 262 -17.40 5.47 -9.20
C ASP A 262 -17.20 4.85 -7.82
N GLN A 263 -16.23 3.95 -7.70
CA GLN A 263 -15.89 3.27 -6.47
C GLN A 263 -14.39 3.40 -6.19
N ILE A 264 -14.08 3.69 -4.94
CA ILE A 264 -12.72 3.80 -4.43
C ILE A 264 -12.48 2.62 -3.51
N GLN A 265 -11.49 1.79 -3.81
CA GLN A 265 -11.04 0.71 -2.94
C GLN A 265 -9.65 1.02 -2.38
N GLY A 266 -9.51 0.96 -1.07
CA GLY A 266 -8.24 1.17 -0.38
C GLY A 266 -7.53 -0.14 -0.01
N ALA A 267 -6.34 -0.01 0.58
CA ALA A 267 -5.51 -1.14 1.04
C ALA A 267 -6.16 -1.99 2.13
N THR A 268 -7.23 -1.52 2.78
CA THR A 268 -8.02 -2.25 3.77
C THR A 268 -9.15 -3.07 3.16
N LEU A 269 -9.28 -3.11 1.82
CA LEU A 269 -10.39 -3.71 1.05
C LEU A 269 -11.74 -3.03 1.27
N ALA A 270 -11.84 -2.03 2.12
CA ALA A 270 -13.05 -1.24 2.23
C ALA A 270 -13.30 -0.48 0.93
N VAL A 271 -14.56 -0.35 0.54
CA VAL A 271 -14.98 0.36 -0.68
C VAL A 271 -15.84 1.54 -0.28
N GLU A 272 -15.54 2.71 -0.81
CA GLU A 272 -16.37 3.90 -0.71
C GLU A 272 -16.89 4.32 -2.09
N SER A 273 -18.13 4.80 -2.14
CA SER A 273 -18.73 5.31 -3.36
C SER A 273 -18.38 6.77 -3.55
N GLY A 274 -18.12 7.15 -4.80
CA GLY A 274 -17.84 8.50 -5.22
C GLY A 274 -18.46 8.83 -6.57
N GLU A 275 -18.11 9.98 -7.08
CA GLU A 275 -18.55 10.47 -8.39
C GLU A 275 -17.35 10.93 -9.20
N LEU A 276 -17.05 10.24 -10.30
CA LEU A 276 -15.98 10.61 -11.23
C LEU A 276 -16.43 11.77 -12.09
N ILE A 277 -15.68 12.86 -12.06
CA ILE A 277 -15.99 14.11 -12.77
C ILE A 277 -14.73 14.58 -13.51
N ALA A 278 -14.90 14.97 -14.77
CA ALA A 278 -13.86 15.69 -15.50
C ALA A 278 -13.68 17.09 -14.88
N THR A 279 -12.49 17.42 -14.46
CA THR A 279 -12.19 18.69 -13.79
C THR A 279 -11.38 19.63 -14.67
N PRO A 280 -11.40 20.94 -14.38
CA PRO A 280 -10.43 21.86 -14.94
C PRO A 280 -8.99 21.45 -14.59
N PRO A 281 -7.99 21.97 -15.32
CA PRO A 281 -6.59 21.63 -15.06
C PRO A 281 -6.18 21.75 -13.59
N ILE A 282 -5.45 20.75 -13.10
CA ILE A 282 -4.80 20.77 -11.80
C ILE A 282 -3.44 21.45 -11.97
N LYS A 283 -3.22 22.58 -11.28
CA LYS A 283 -1.99 23.37 -11.42
C LYS A 283 -1.23 23.47 -10.10
N PHE A 284 0.08 23.27 -10.14
CA PHE A 284 0.99 23.54 -9.03
C PHE A 284 2.34 24.05 -9.58
N GLY A 285 2.79 25.21 -9.06
CA GLY A 285 3.86 25.96 -9.71
C GLY A 285 3.49 26.34 -11.15
N THR A 286 4.36 26.06 -12.09
CA THR A 286 4.12 26.23 -13.54
C THR A 286 3.61 24.96 -14.22
N ILE A 287 3.41 23.87 -13.47
CA ILE A 287 2.88 22.60 -13.98
C ILE A 287 1.36 22.71 -14.09
N ALA A 288 0.82 22.19 -15.20
CA ALA A 288 -0.61 21.98 -15.40
C ALA A 288 -0.86 20.54 -15.87
N ILE A 289 -1.67 19.81 -15.14
CA ILE A 289 -2.19 18.48 -15.55
C ILE A 289 -3.58 18.72 -16.11
N ASN A 290 -3.74 18.44 -17.38
CA ASN A 290 -5.00 18.61 -18.11
C ASN A 290 -5.77 17.29 -18.14
N ASP A 291 -7.05 17.36 -18.50
CA ASP A 291 -7.92 16.21 -18.76
C ASP A 291 -7.99 15.19 -17.62
N SER A 292 -7.88 15.68 -16.39
CA SER A 292 -7.92 14.84 -15.19
C SER A 292 -9.36 14.48 -14.85
N GLY A 293 -9.64 13.19 -14.72
CA GLY A 293 -10.80 12.69 -14.01
C GLY A 293 -10.51 12.73 -12.51
N VAL A 294 -11.42 13.27 -11.70
CA VAL A 294 -11.30 13.29 -10.25
C VAL A 294 -12.52 12.60 -9.66
N THR A 295 -12.30 11.62 -8.79
CA THR A 295 -13.40 10.98 -8.06
C THR A 295 -13.64 11.73 -6.76
N PHE A 296 -14.84 12.31 -6.62
CA PHE A 296 -15.20 13.12 -5.45
C PHE A 296 -15.90 12.28 -4.40
N ALA A 297 -15.30 12.21 -3.22
CA ALA A 297 -15.84 11.57 -2.03
C ALA A 297 -15.15 12.08 -0.77
N ASP A 298 -15.89 12.14 0.35
CA ASP A 298 -15.27 12.35 1.67
C ASP A 298 -14.82 11.00 2.24
N VAL A 299 -13.81 10.43 1.60
CA VAL A 299 -13.23 9.14 2.00
C VAL A 299 -12.68 9.18 3.43
N TYR A 300 -12.60 8.01 4.06
CA TYR A 300 -12.16 7.86 5.45
C TYR A 300 -10.88 8.66 5.78
N ILE A 301 -9.90 8.64 4.89
CA ILE A 301 -8.61 9.28 5.15
C ILE A 301 -8.71 10.81 5.25
N PHE A 302 -9.57 11.48 4.46
CA PHE A 302 -9.82 12.92 4.60
C PHE A 302 -10.45 13.26 5.95
N LYS A 303 -11.38 12.41 6.44
CA LYS A 303 -11.98 12.55 7.77
C LYS A 303 -10.92 12.38 8.86
N HIS A 304 -10.08 11.35 8.73
CA HIS A 304 -8.98 11.07 9.65
C HIS A 304 -7.96 12.22 9.72
N TRP A 305 -7.65 12.82 8.58
CA TRP A 305 -6.74 13.96 8.50
C TRP A 305 -7.41 15.30 8.83
N LYS A 306 -8.71 15.32 9.10
CA LYS A 306 -9.49 16.54 9.32
C LYS A 306 -9.38 17.52 8.15
N MET A 307 -9.47 17.00 6.94
CA MET A 307 -9.35 17.75 5.68
C MET A 307 -10.67 17.73 4.90
N THR A 308 -11.82 17.66 5.56
CA THR A 308 -13.14 17.65 4.92
C THR A 308 -13.77 19.04 4.79
N SER A 309 -13.28 20.03 5.55
CA SER A 309 -13.83 21.39 5.58
C SER A 309 -13.19 22.39 4.60
N GLU A 310 -12.03 22.05 4.07
CA GLU A 310 -11.29 22.85 3.10
C GLU A 310 -11.09 22.06 1.80
N PRO A 311 -11.02 22.73 0.62
CA PRO A 311 -10.73 22.06 -0.63
C PRO A 311 -9.42 21.25 -0.55
N ALA A 312 -9.51 19.94 -0.79
CA ALA A 312 -8.37 19.03 -0.77
C ALA A 312 -8.49 17.97 -1.88
N ILE A 313 -7.34 17.54 -2.38
CA ILE A 313 -7.22 16.54 -3.43
C ILE A 313 -6.02 15.63 -3.13
N MET A 314 -6.17 14.33 -3.33
CA MET A 314 -5.08 13.37 -3.41
C MET A 314 -4.78 13.12 -4.88
N ILE A 315 -3.57 13.39 -5.32
CA ILE A 315 -3.15 13.23 -6.71
C ILE A 315 -2.53 11.83 -6.85
N GLY A 316 -3.21 10.97 -7.57
CA GLY A 316 -2.83 9.59 -7.82
C GLY A 316 -2.00 9.40 -9.09
N MET A 317 -1.73 8.13 -9.40
CA MET A 317 -0.90 7.74 -10.54
C MET A 317 -1.53 7.99 -11.90
N ASP A 318 -2.86 8.11 -11.98
CA ASP A 318 -3.56 8.57 -13.19
C ASP A 318 -3.08 9.96 -13.65
N ALA A 319 -2.77 10.83 -12.70
CA ALA A 319 -2.22 12.16 -12.97
C ALA A 319 -0.68 12.17 -12.92
N LEU A 320 -0.05 11.60 -11.88
CA LEU A 320 1.41 11.58 -11.75
C LEU A 320 2.11 10.79 -12.85
N GLY A 321 1.48 9.73 -13.34
CA GLY A 321 2.02 8.89 -14.42
C GLY A 321 2.10 9.58 -15.79
N THR A 322 1.53 10.77 -15.94
CA THR A 322 1.65 11.61 -17.15
C THR A 322 2.95 12.43 -17.17
N LEU A 323 3.65 12.49 -16.05
CA LEU A 323 4.95 13.16 -15.95
C LEU A 323 6.05 12.31 -16.62
N ASP A 324 7.13 12.95 -17.02
CA ASP A 324 8.34 12.25 -17.46
C ASP A 324 9.18 11.82 -16.25
N THR A 325 9.44 12.76 -15.34
CA THR A 325 10.25 12.51 -14.16
C THR A 325 9.70 13.25 -12.95
N LEU A 326 9.66 12.57 -11.82
CA LEU A 326 9.36 13.16 -10.51
C LEU A 326 10.52 12.91 -9.56
N ILE A 327 11.02 13.98 -8.96
CA ILE A 327 12.02 13.90 -7.90
C ILE A 327 11.39 14.44 -6.62
N ILE A 328 11.53 13.71 -5.52
CA ILE A 328 11.08 14.10 -4.20
C ILE A 328 12.30 14.21 -3.30
N ASP A 329 12.65 15.40 -2.90
CA ASP A 329 13.78 15.65 -1.99
C ASP A 329 13.26 16.02 -0.61
N TYR A 330 13.26 15.04 0.31
CA TYR A 330 12.75 15.23 1.66
C TYR A 330 13.62 16.17 2.52
N ARG A 331 14.91 16.26 2.23
CA ARG A 331 15.81 17.20 2.93
C ARG A 331 15.51 18.64 2.54
N ARG A 332 15.19 18.88 1.26
CA ARG A 332 14.88 20.20 0.74
C ARG A 332 13.42 20.58 0.90
N HIS A 333 12.54 19.60 1.22
CA HIS A 333 11.09 19.76 1.16
C HIS A 333 10.63 20.32 -0.21
N GLU A 334 11.16 19.71 -1.27
CA GLU A 334 10.96 20.17 -2.64
C GLU A 334 10.74 18.99 -3.57
N MET A 335 9.73 19.08 -4.41
CA MET A 335 9.57 18.23 -5.58
C MET A 335 10.16 18.94 -6.80
N GLN A 336 10.77 18.17 -7.69
CA GLN A 336 11.26 18.64 -8.97
C GLN A 336 10.64 17.78 -10.06
N ILE A 337 10.00 18.42 -11.01
CA ILE A 337 9.14 17.75 -11.99
C ILE A 337 9.60 18.11 -13.38
N ARG A 338 9.74 17.10 -14.21
CA ARG A 338 9.90 17.27 -15.65
C ARG A 338 8.66 16.72 -16.35
N MET A 339 8.11 17.53 -17.26
CA MET A 339 6.97 17.12 -18.07
C MET A 339 7.42 16.22 -19.21
N ALA A 340 6.58 15.26 -19.58
CA ALA A 340 6.77 14.53 -20.82
C ALA A 340 6.78 15.54 -22.00
N LYS A 341 7.69 15.36 -22.94
CA LYS A 341 7.72 16.17 -24.14
C LYS A 341 6.44 15.87 -24.94
N SER A 342 5.71 16.91 -25.29
CA SER A 342 4.62 16.78 -26.25
C SER A 342 5.20 16.24 -27.56
N GLY A 343 4.83 15.02 -27.95
CA GLY A 343 5.22 14.41 -29.22
C GLY A 343 4.59 15.14 -30.39
#